data_102945feda15163ca2cab1c3b62e8765
#
_entry.id   102945feda15163ca2cab1c3b62e8765
#
_cell.length_a   1.000
_cell.length_b   1.000
_cell.length_c   1.000
_cell.angle_alpha   90.00
_cell.angle_beta   90.00
_cell.angle_gamma   90.00
#
_symmetry.space_group_name_H-M   'P 1'
#
loop_
_entity.id
_entity.type
_entity.pdbx_description
1 polymer ?
#
loop_
_entity_poly.entity_id
_entity_poly.type
_entity_poly.pdbx_seq_one_letter_code
_entity_poly.pdbx_strand_id
1 'polypeptide(L)'
;SEANDADCENIVIRNNVIYASNSCGIRVGGDARGGWASGCRVLNNTLYYNDKMKLGNGEISVVKSRDLLVSGNIFHAGGQNLCVSSEHFGKNNVYNIAFDNNLYYGPGGARGLRFKGADTGLVGLNMWKYHTKQDAGSKLADPKFADAARDDFRLLQNSPAIDLCDPAYMPAEGERDMDGNPRLIGKAVDCGAYEFILKE
;
A
#
# COMPACT_ATOMS: atom_id res chain seq x y z
N SER A 1 -14.45 23.91 10.05
CA SER A 1 -13.62 23.96 8.86
C SER A 1 -14.53 23.69 7.67
N GLU A 2 -14.60 24.62 6.75
CA GLU A 2 -15.29 24.44 5.48
C GLU A 2 -14.60 23.27 4.78
N ALA A 3 -15.40 22.25 4.39
CA ALA A 3 -14.87 21.16 3.59
C ALA A 3 -14.44 21.77 2.25
N ASN A 4 -13.16 21.70 1.98
CA ASN A 4 -12.64 22.15 0.70
C ASN A 4 -13.00 21.09 -0.35
N ASP A 5 -13.98 21.42 -1.20
CA ASP A 5 -14.43 20.54 -2.30
C ASP A 5 -13.39 20.47 -3.45
N ALA A 6 -12.19 21.02 -3.24
CA ALA A 6 -11.16 21.02 -4.25
C ALA A 6 -10.63 19.60 -4.54
N ASP A 7 -10.56 19.26 -5.80
CA ASP A 7 -9.93 18.04 -6.29
C ASP A 7 -8.40 18.14 -6.14
N CYS A 8 -7.74 17.00 -5.95
CA CYS A 8 -6.31 16.88 -6.04
C CYS A 8 -5.93 16.00 -7.24
N GLU A 9 -4.87 16.37 -7.95
CA GLU A 9 -4.48 15.66 -9.17
C GLU A 9 -2.99 15.38 -9.21
N ASN A 10 -2.65 14.23 -9.79
CA ASN A 10 -1.28 13.84 -10.12
C ASN A 10 -0.32 13.82 -8.91
N ILE A 11 -0.83 13.54 -7.72
CA ILE A 11 -0.02 13.41 -6.51
C ILE A 11 0.69 12.06 -6.50
N VAL A 12 1.99 12.08 -6.20
CA VAL A 12 2.80 10.87 -5.99
C VAL A 12 3.22 10.78 -4.52
N ILE A 13 2.81 9.70 -3.86
CA ILE A 13 3.23 9.35 -2.50
C ILE A 13 4.14 8.14 -2.63
N ARG A 14 5.44 8.30 -2.38
CA ARG A 14 6.40 7.21 -2.58
C ARG A 14 7.54 7.20 -1.57
N ASN A 15 8.12 6.01 -1.36
CA ASN A 15 9.32 5.80 -0.54
C ASN A 15 9.16 6.30 0.90
N ASN A 16 7.94 6.25 1.46
CA ASN A 16 7.69 6.66 2.82
C ASN A 16 7.54 5.44 3.74
N VAL A 17 7.91 5.62 4.99
CA VAL A 17 7.54 4.73 6.09
C VAL A 17 6.45 5.40 6.91
N ILE A 18 5.28 4.77 7.00
CA ILE A 18 4.10 5.30 7.70
C ILE A 18 3.61 4.24 8.67
N TYR A 19 3.69 4.50 9.96
CA TYR A 19 3.36 3.49 10.95
C TYR A 19 2.65 4.05 12.18
N ALA A 20 1.96 3.18 12.88
CA ALA A 20 1.29 3.42 14.15
C ALA A 20 0.30 4.60 14.15
N SER A 21 -0.27 4.94 12.99
CA SER A 21 -1.30 5.98 12.86
C SER A 21 -2.60 5.57 13.55
N ASN A 22 -3.32 6.53 14.11
CA ASN A 22 -4.62 6.30 14.73
C ASN A 22 -5.72 5.94 13.71
N SER A 23 -5.61 6.41 12.48
CA SER A 23 -6.45 6.04 11.34
C SER A 23 -5.61 5.29 10.30
N CYS A 24 -6.02 5.23 9.02
CA CYS A 24 -5.19 4.63 7.99
C CYS A 24 -3.82 5.33 7.86
N GLY A 25 -2.85 4.61 7.30
CA GLY A 25 -1.56 5.21 6.97
C GLY A 25 -1.68 6.19 5.81
N ILE A 26 -2.36 5.79 4.74
CA ILE A 26 -2.64 6.65 3.58
C ILE A 26 -4.15 6.66 3.31
N ARG A 27 -4.69 7.85 3.08
CA ARG A 27 -6.04 8.03 2.54
C ARG A 27 -5.95 8.73 1.19
N VAL A 28 -6.55 8.13 0.18
CA VAL A 28 -6.66 8.70 -1.16
C VAL A 28 -8.11 9.09 -1.41
N GLY A 29 -8.32 10.36 -1.73
CA GLY A 29 -9.64 10.96 -1.93
C GLY A 29 -10.32 11.44 -0.66
N GLY A 30 -11.31 12.30 -0.84
CA GLY A 30 -12.09 12.92 0.22
C GLY A 30 -13.21 12.02 0.76
N ASP A 31 -13.81 12.43 1.86
CA ASP A 31 -15.07 11.86 2.36
C ASP A 31 -16.29 12.32 1.52
N ALA A 32 -17.48 12.17 2.07
CA ALA A 32 -18.73 12.52 1.35
C ALA A 32 -18.77 13.97 0.83
N ARG A 33 -18.06 14.90 1.48
CA ARG A 33 -17.99 16.33 1.13
C ARG A 33 -16.65 16.75 0.55
N GLY A 34 -15.63 15.88 0.56
CA GLY A 34 -14.30 16.18 0.02
C GLY A 34 -14.22 16.01 -1.49
N GLY A 35 -13.18 16.58 -2.10
CA GLY A 35 -12.88 16.48 -3.52
C GLY A 35 -12.38 15.11 -3.97
N TRP A 36 -12.22 14.96 -5.28
CA TRP A 36 -11.68 13.77 -5.92
C TRP A 36 -10.15 13.73 -5.88
N ALA A 37 -9.59 12.54 -5.84
CA ALA A 37 -8.19 12.30 -6.17
C ALA A 37 -8.09 11.66 -7.58
N SER A 38 -7.36 12.31 -8.49
CA SER A 38 -7.26 11.89 -9.89
C SER A 38 -5.81 11.74 -10.30
N GLY A 39 -5.47 10.68 -11.06
CA GLY A 39 -4.12 10.46 -11.58
C GLY A 39 -3.05 10.27 -10.51
N CYS A 40 -3.45 9.92 -9.29
CA CYS A 40 -2.53 9.78 -8.16
C CYS A 40 -1.80 8.44 -8.17
N ARG A 41 -0.63 8.40 -7.52
CA ARG A 41 0.19 7.19 -7.41
C ARG A 41 0.67 6.98 -5.99
N VAL A 42 0.51 5.77 -5.47
CA VAL A 42 1.02 5.34 -4.16
C VAL A 42 2.02 4.22 -4.41
N LEU A 43 3.31 4.53 -4.33
CA LEU A 43 4.37 3.67 -4.83
C LEU A 43 5.44 3.42 -3.77
N ASN A 44 5.85 2.16 -3.60
CA ASN A 44 7.01 1.81 -2.79
C ASN A 44 7.01 2.41 -1.37
N ASN A 45 5.84 2.42 -0.72
CA ASN A 45 5.73 2.82 0.68
C ASN A 45 5.70 1.59 1.58
N THR A 46 6.20 1.74 2.81
CA THR A 46 6.02 0.77 3.90
C THR A 46 4.97 1.31 4.86
N LEU A 47 3.83 0.63 4.95
CA LEU A 47 2.75 0.96 5.87
C LEU A 47 2.68 -0.15 6.92
N TYR A 48 2.82 0.22 8.21
CA TYR A 48 2.95 -0.73 9.28
C TYR A 48 2.06 -0.39 10.47
N TYR A 49 1.15 -1.29 10.81
CA TYR A 49 0.35 -1.25 12.03
C TYR A 49 -0.46 0.05 12.21
N ASN A 50 -1.01 0.57 11.10
CA ASN A 50 -1.89 1.74 11.11
C ASN A 50 -3.32 1.36 11.53
N ASP A 51 -4.23 2.34 11.55
CA ASP A 51 -5.61 2.21 12.01
C ASP A 51 -5.73 1.67 13.44
N LYS A 52 -4.90 2.18 14.36
CA LYS A 52 -4.83 1.75 15.76
C LYS A 52 -6.17 1.90 16.50
N MET A 53 -6.98 2.88 16.14
CA MET A 53 -8.31 3.08 16.70
C MET A 53 -9.36 2.12 16.11
N LYS A 54 -8.98 1.24 15.17
CA LYS A 54 -9.87 0.26 14.52
C LYS A 54 -11.10 0.89 13.87
N LEU A 55 -10.88 1.97 13.15
CA LEU A 55 -11.94 2.71 12.45
C LEU A 55 -12.40 2.01 11.17
N GLY A 56 -11.74 0.91 10.79
CA GLY A 56 -12.05 0.14 9.58
C GLY A 56 -11.47 0.75 8.31
N ASN A 57 -10.42 1.58 8.44
CA ASN A 57 -9.75 2.23 7.33
C ASN A 57 -8.53 1.44 6.80
N GLY A 58 -7.98 0.52 7.60
CA GLY A 58 -6.84 -0.32 7.23
C GLY A 58 -5.52 0.45 7.09
N GLU A 59 -4.59 -0.13 6.35
CA GLU A 59 -3.32 0.52 6.05
C GLU A 59 -3.52 1.62 4.99
N ILE A 60 -4.32 1.33 3.96
CA ILE A 60 -4.73 2.30 2.93
C ILE A 60 -6.25 2.36 2.81
N SER A 61 -6.78 3.56 2.74
CA SER A 61 -8.21 3.82 2.48
C SER A 61 -8.38 4.60 1.17
N VAL A 62 -9.16 4.05 0.24
CA VAL A 62 -9.43 4.65 -1.07
C VAL A 62 -10.90 5.00 -1.18
N VAL A 63 -11.16 6.29 -1.35
CA VAL A 63 -12.51 6.85 -1.47
C VAL A 63 -12.55 7.64 -2.77
N LYS A 64 -13.45 8.40 -3.13
CA LYS A 64 -13.55 9.31 -4.30
C LYS A 64 -12.25 9.44 -5.13
N SER A 65 -11.86 8.38 -5.82
CA SER A 65 -10.60 8.30 -6.55
C SER A 65 -10.79 7.77 -7.95
N ARG A 66 -10.02 8.29 -8.89
CA ARG A 66 -9.96 7.82 -10.27
C ARG A 66 -8.53 7.83 -10.80
N ASP A 67 -8.25 6.93 -11.74
CA ASP A 67 -6.93 6.84 -12.36
C ASP A 67 -5.81 6.70 -11.30
N LEU A 68 -6.04 5.85 -10.28
CA LEU A 68 -5.11 5.64 -9.17
C LEU A 68 -4.28 4.37 -9.40
N LEU A 69 -2.97 4.48 -9.21
CA LEU A 69 -2.05 3.34 -9.15
C LEU A 69 -1.52 3.15 -7.72
N VAL A 70 -1.65 1.94 -7.19
CA VAL A 70 -1.10 1.51 -5.89
C VAL A 70 -0.20 0.31 -6.13
N SER A 71 1.12 0.50 -6.15
CA SER A 71 2.06 -0.55 -6.55
C SER A 71 3.36 -0.52 -5.76
N GLY A 72 3.96 -1.68 -5.57
CA GLY A 72 5.25 -1.81 -4.90
C GLY A 72 5.23 -1.51 -3.39
N ASN A 73 4.07 -1.45 -2.76
CA ASN A 73 3.99 -1.14 -1.34
C ASN A 73 4.08 -2.39 -0.46
N ILE A 74 4.55 -2.22 0.77
CA ILE A 74 4.37 -3.19 1.86
C ILE A 74 3.22 -2.70 2.74
N PHE A 75 2.19 -3.52 2.89
CA PHE A 75 1.07 -3.30 3.79
C PHE A 75 1.11 -4.35 4.91
N HIS A 76 1.61 -3.97 6.07
CA HIS A 76 1.62 -4.82 7.25
C HIS A 76 0.48 -4.41 8.19
N ALA A 77 -0.64 -5.08 8.08
CA ALA A 77 -1.84 -4.76 8.85
C ALA A 77 -1.64 -4.86 10.35
N GLY A 78 -2.33 -4.00 11.08
CA GLY A 78 -2.41 -4.04 12.53
C GLY A 78 -3.31 -5.17 13.07
N GLY A 79 -3.67 -5.10 14.34
CA GLY A 79 -4.42 -6.15 15.05
C GLY A 79 -5.81 -6.45 14.48
N GLN A 80 -6.38 -5.60 13.63
CA GLN A 80 -7.63 -5.88 12.92
C GLN A 80 -7.43 -6.62 11.58
N ASN A 81 -6.18 -6.83 11.16
CA ASN A 81 -5.81 -7.51 9.92
C ASN A 81 -6.38 -6.89 8.63
N LEU A 82 -6.74 -5.61 8.62
CA LEU A 82 -7.26 -4.92 7.46
C LEU A 82 -6.14 -4.18 6.73
N CYS A 83 -5.86 -4.53 5.49
CA CYS A 83 -4.87 -3.85 4.65
C CYS A 83 -5.49 -2.75 3.81
N VAL A 84 -6.52 -3.07 3.04
CA VAL A 84 -7.15 -2.16 2.08
C VAL A 84 -8.60 -1.95 2.46
N SER A 85 -9.03 -0.70 2.53
CA SER A 85 -10.42 -0.32 2.68
C SER A 85 -10.85 0.56 1.49
N SER A 86 -11.80 0.07 0.71
CA SER A 86 -12.40 0.84 -0.40
C SER A 86 -13.88 0.54 -0.47
N GLU A 87 -14.67 1.26 0.31
CA GLU A 87 -16.12 1.05 0.39
C GLU A 87 -16.87 1.33 -0.93
N HIS A 88 -16.20 1.95 -1.88
CA HIS A 88 -16.80 2.37 -3.14
C HIS A 88 -16.05 1.79 -4.37
N PHE A 89 -15.22 0.77 -4.19
CA PHE A 89 -14.50 0.14 -5.30
C PHE A 89 -15.50 -0.45 -6.30
N GLY A 90 -15.41 -0.03 -7.56
CA GLY A 90 -16.33 -0.46 -8.61
C GLY A 90 -17.67 0.31 -8.68
N LYS A 91 -17.90 1.29 -7.80
CA LYS A 91 -19.05 2.18 -7.82
C LYS A 91 -18.67 3.61 -8.19
N ASN A 92 -19.64 4.49 -8.33
CA ASN A 92 -19.53 5.86 -8.88
C ASN A 92 -18.42 6.75 -8.26
N ASN A 93 -17.79 6.32 -7.18
CA ASN A 93 -16.78 7.08 -6.44
C ASN A 93 -15.38 6.49 -6.47
N VAL A 94 -15.16 5.32 -7.08
CA VAL A 94 -13.83 4.69 -7.22
C VAL A 94 -13.78 3.93 -8.54
N TYR A 95 -13.08 4.43 -9.52
CA TYR A 95 -12.98 3.79 -10.84
C TYR A 95 -11.60 3.99 -11.47
N ASN A 96 -11.26 3.10 -12.40
CA ASN A 96 -9.96 3.03 -13.05
C ASN A 96 -8.80 2.99 -12.04
N ILE A 97 -8.91 2.06 -11.09
CA ILE A 97 -7.93 1.87 -10.01
C ILE A 97 -7.12 0.63 -10.32
N ALA A 98 -5.80 0.72 -10.15
CA ALA A 98 -4.89 -0.43 -10.26
C ALA A 98 -4.16 -0.66 -8.95
N PHE A 99 -4.31 -1.86 -8.40
CA PHE A 99 -3.47 -2.41 -7.35
C PHE A 99 -2.66 -3.55 -7.93
N ASP A 100 -1.34 -3.52 -7.83
CA ASP A 100 -0.50 -4.65 -8.22
C ASP A 100 0.90 -4.62 -7.58
N ASN A 101 1.57 -5.76 -7.59
CA ASN A 101 2.95 -5.91 -7.09
C ASN A 101 3.13 -5.38 -5.65
N ASN A 102 2.12 -5.55 -4.80
CA ASN A 102 2.20 -5.19 -3.38
C ASN A 102 2.52 -6.44 -2.54
N LEU A 103 3.14 -6.22 -1.39
CA LEU A 103 3.32 -7.25 -0.38
C LEU A 103 2.38 -6.99 0.80
N TYR A 104 1.56 -7.98 1.10
CA TYR A 104 0.58 -7.92 2.18
C TYR A 104 0.96 -8.86 3.30
N TYR A 105 0.80 -8.41 4.55
CA TYR A 105 1.01 -9.23 5.73
C TYR A 105 0.20 -8.70 6.92
N GLY A 106 0.07 -9.51 7.96
CA GLY A 106 -0.54 -9.12 9.23
C GLY A 106 -0.50 -10.26 10.24
N PRO A 107 -0.75 -10.00 11.54
CA PRO A 107 -0.60 -10.97 12.61
C PRO A 107 -1.51 -12.19 12.48
N GLY A 108 -2.62 -12.09 11.75
CA GLY A 108 -3.49 -13.21 11.43
C GLY A 108 -3.00 -14.11 10.31
N GLY A 109 -1.83 -13.79 9.72
CA GLY A 109 -1.29 -14.49 8.55
C GLY A 109 -2.26 -14.52 7.37
N ALA A 110 -2.09 -15.48 6.46
CA ALA A 110 -2.87 -15.56 5.23
C ALA A 110 -4.38 -15.73 5.45
N ARG A 111 -4.80 -16.37 6.53
CA ARG A 111 -6.22 -16.61 6.83
C ARG A 111 -6.90 -15.43 7.53
N GLY A 112 -6.14 -14.61 8.21
CA GLY A 112 -6.65 -13.48 8.99
C GLY A 112 -6.76 -12.19 8.19
N LEU A 113 -5.91 -12.01 7.17
CA LEU A 113 -5.80 -10.75 6.43
C LEU A 113 -7.09 -10.42 5.66
N ARG A 114 -7.47 -9.15 5.68
CA ARG A 114 -8.74 -8.66 5.12
C ARG A 114 -8.52 -7.50 4.15
N PHE A 115 -9.41 -7.48 3.18
CA PHE A 115 -9.61 -6.42 2.19
C PHE A 115 -11.08 -6.07 2.20
N LYS A 116 -11.42 -4.80 2.20
CA LYS A 116 -12.80 -4.32 2.24
C LYS A 116 -13.13 -3.58 0.95
N GLY A 117 -14.09 -4.08 0.21
CA GLY A 117 -14.65 -3.42 -0.96
C GLY A 117 -16.18 -3.29 -0.85
N ALA A 118 -16.77 -2.37 -1.59
CA ALA A 118 -18.21 -2.11 -1.55
C ALA A 118 -19.06 -3.34 -1.88
N ASP A 119 -18.64 -4.09 -2.89
CA ASP A 119 -19.40 -5.25 -3.38
C ASP A 119 -18.88 -6.58 -2.82
N THR A 120 -17.69 -6.59 -2.22
CA THR A 120 -17.12 -7.81 -1.67
C THR A 120 -17.28 -7.94 -0.16
N GLY A 121 -17.55 -6.83 0.54
CA GLY A 121 -17.46 -6.80 2.00
C GLY A 121 -16.01 -7.06 2.46
N LEU A 122 -15.86 -7.73 3.60
CA LEU A 122 -14.57 -8.14 4.13
C LEU A 122 -14.16 -9.51 3.60
N VAL A 123 -13.14 -9.56 2.75
CA VAL A 123 -12.64 -10.79 2.10
C VAL A 123 -11.13 -10.95 2.27
N GLY A 124 -10.62 -12.17 2.09
CA GLY A 124 -9.19 -12.44 1.98
C GLY A 124 -8.65 -12.10 0.58
N LEU A 125 -7.32 -12.08 0.43
CA LEU A 125 -6.65 -11.67 -0.82
C LEU A 125 -7.12 -12.44 -2.07
N ASN A 126 -7.33 -13.75 -1.98
CA ASN A 126 -7.76 -14.53 -3.14
C ASN A 126 -9.16 -14.13 -3.64
N MET A 127 -10.09 -13.89 -2.72
CA MET A 127 -11.43 -13.40 -3.07
C MET A 127 -11.39 -11.96 -3.57
N TRP A 128 -10.53 -11.13 -2.97
CA TRP A 128 -10.27 -9.79 -3.47
C TRP A 128 -9.78 -9.81 -4.92
N LYS A 129 -8.73 -10.59 -5.22
CA LYS A 129 -8.21 -10.77 -6.60
C LYS A 129 -9.31 -11.26 -7.56
N TYR A 130 -10.11 -12.23 -7.13
CA TYR A 130 -11.17 -12.81 -7.95
C TYR A 130 -12.23 -11.78 -8.33
N HIS A 131 -12.73 -11.00 -7.36
CA HIS A 131 -13.81 -10.04 -7.58
C HIS A 131 -13.32 -8.75 -8.26
N THR A 132 -12.18 -8.24 -7.86
CA THR A 132 -11.70 -6.93 -8.33
C THR A 132 -10.83 -7.00 -9.58
N LYS A 133 -10.28 -8.19 -9.90
CA LYS A 133 -9.26 -8.41 -10.94
C LYS A 133 -7.98 -7.59 -10.70
N GLN A 134 -7.72 -7.24 -9.44
CA GLN A 134 -6.55 -6.51 -8.98
C GLN A 134 -5.49 -7.44 -8.39
N ASP A 135 -4.30 -6.93 -8.10
CA ASP A 135 -3.25 -7.57 -7.31
C ASP A 135 -2.71 -8.90 -7.90
N ALA A 136 -2.71 -9.04 -9.24
CA ALA A 136 -2.25 -10.28 -9.88
C ALA A 136 -0.81 -10.65 -9.46
N GLY A 137 0.13 -9.69 -9.48
CA GLY A 137 1.52 -9.85 -9.07
C GLY A 137 1.76 -9.72 -7.57
N SER A 138 0.74 -9.32 -6.79
CA SER A 138 0.90 -9.12 -5.35
C SER A 138 1.00 -10.42 -4.57
N LYS A 139 1.76 -10.39 -3.47
CA LYS A 139 2.01 -11.54 -2.60
C LYS A 139 1.48 -11.33 -1.18
N LEU A 140 1.22 -12.45 -0.52
CA LEU A 140 0.88 -12.53 0.89
C LEU A 140 2.01 -13.28 1.60
N ALA A 141 2.92 -12.54 2.23
CA ALA A 141 4.07 -13.11 2.94
C ALA A 141 4.63 -12.10 3.96
N ASP A 142 5.29 -12.62 4.99
CA ASP A 142 6.01 -11.81 5.97
C ASP A 142 7.13 -11.02 5.29
N PRO A 143 7.14 -9.67 5.38
CA PRO A 143 8.16 -8.84 4.75
C PRO A 143 9.57 -9.04 5.30
N LYS A 144 9.74 -9.74 6.43
CA LYS A 144 11.03 -9.98 7.06
C LYS A 144 11.78 -8.68 7.34
N PHE A 145 11.16 -7.79 8.09
CA PHE A 145 11.82 -6.58 8.56
C PHE A 145 12.97 -6.90 9.52
N ALA A 146 14.00 -6.07 9.54
CA ALA A 146 15.17 -6.25 10.40
C ALA A 146 14.81 -6.19 11.88
N ASP A 147 14.06 -5.18 12.31
CA ASP A 147 13.55 -5.08 13.69
C ASP A 147 12.35 -4.10 13.76
N ALA A 148 11.21 -4.55 13.31
CA ALA A 148 9.99 -3.71 13.30
C ALA A 148 9.55 -3.25 14.70
N ALA A 149 9.97 -3.95 15.77
CA ALA A 149 9.69 -3.54 17.15
C ALA A 149 10.49 -2.29 17.58
N ARG A 150 11.59 -2.00 16.87
CA ARG A 150 12.42 -0.81 17.05
C ARG A 150 12.34 0.14 15.84
N ASP A 151 11.27 0.06 15.08
CA ASP A 151 11.00 0.88 13.90
C ASP A 151 12.05 0.72 12.77
N ASP A 152 12.77 -0.41 12.75
CA ASP A 152 13.69 -0.76 11.66
C ASP A 152 12.94 -1.63 10.61
N PHE A 153 12.47 -0.96 9.56
CA PHE A 153 11.71 -1.59 8.46
C PHE A 153 12.60 -1.95 7.26
N ARG A 154 13.91 -1.98 7.42
CA ARG A 154 14.82 -2.52 6.40
C ARG A 154 14.55 -3.99 6.16
N LEU A 155 14.83 -4.46 4.97
CA LEU A 155 14.60 -5.84 4.58
C LEU A 155 15.75 -6.75 4.98
N LEU A 156 15.45 -7.95 5.47
CA LEU A 156 16.44 -9.02 5.62
C LEU A 156 16.66 -9.73 4.28
N GLN A 157 17.80 -10.39 4.12
CA GLN A 157 18.24 -11.06 2.89
C GLN A 157 17.22 -12.05 2.28
N ASN A 158 16.34 -12.62 3.08
CA ASN A 158 15.33 -13.58 2.63
C ASN A 158 13.93 -12.96 2.55
N SER A 159 13.84 -11.65 2.47
CA SER A 159 12.56 -10.95 2.34
C SER A 159 11.89 -11.25 0.99
N PRO A 160 10.61 -11.61 0.98
CA PRO A 160 9.85 -11.76 -0.26
C PRO A 160 9.52 -10.42 -0.95
N ALA A 161 9.86 -9.28 -0.33
CA ALA A 161 9.74 -7.95 -0.90
C ALA A 161 10.85 -7.65 -1.92
N ILE A 162 11.99 -8.37 -1.83
CA ILE A 162 13.14 -8.16 -2.72
C ILE A 162 12.75 -8.51 -4.15
N ASP A 163 13.06 -7.61 -5.09
CA ASP A 163 12.76 -7.74 -6.53
C ASP A 163 11.28 -8.03 -6.84
N LEU A 164 10.34 -7.59 -5.98
CA LEU A 164 8.92 -7.91 -6.16
C LEU A 164 8.15 -6.92 -7.04
N CYS A 165 8.62 -5.71 -7.20
CA CYS A 165 7.95 -4.73 -8.05
C CYS A 165 7.96 -5.16 -9.52
N ASP A 166 7.11 -4.53 -10.32
CA ASP A 166 7.07 -4.75 -11.76
C ASP A 166 8.47 -4.49 -12.36
N PRO A 167 9.09 -5.47 -13.03
CA PRO A 167 10.39 -5.27 -13.68
C PRO A 167 10.40 -4.18 -14.74
N ALA A 168 9.24 -3.81 -15.27
CA ALA A 168 9.10 -2.70 -16.22
C ALA A 168 9.03 -1.33 -15.52
N TYR A 169 8.87 -1.29 -14.18
CA TYR A 169 8.88 -0.04 -13.44
C TYR A 169 10.30 0.52 -13.37
N MET A 170 10.48 1.72 -13.89
CA MET A 170 11.75 2.44 -13.81
C MET A 170 11.61 3.60 -12.82
N PRO A 171 12.44 3.62 -11.76
CA PRO A 171 12.51 4.77 -10.86
C PRO A 171 12.84 6.06 -11.60
N ALA A 172 12.39 7.20 -11.09
CA ALA A 172 12.78 8.48 -11.64
C ALA A 172 14.31 8.69 -11.48
N GLU A 173 14.89 9.52 -12.35
CA GLU A 173 16.30 9.86 -12.26
C GLU A 173 16.62 10.44 -10.87
N GLY A 174 17.65 9.90 -10.21
CA GLY A 174 18.06 10.32 -8.88
C GLY A 174 17.13 9.89 -7.74
N GLU A 175 16.11 9.06 -8.01
CA GLU A 175 15.23 8.53 -6.96
C GLU A 175 16.01 7.65 -5.99
N ARG A 176 15.75 7.86 -4.70
CA ARG A 176 16.43 7.18 -3.60
C ARG A 176 15.41 6.47 -2.69
N ASP A 177 15.88 5.41 -2.04
CA ASP A 177 15.18 4.79 -0.92
C ASP A 177 15.29 5.63 0.37
N MET A 178 14.72 5.16 1.48
CA MET A 178 14.77 5.86 2.77
C MET A 178 16.18 5.98 3.37
N ASP A 179 17.11 5.10 2.99
CA ASP A 179 18.52 5.16 3.43
C ASP A 179 19.41 5.96 2.44
N GLY A 180 18.83 6.50 1.37
CA GLY A 180 19.56 7.28 0.36
C GLY A 180 20.22 6.43 -0.72
N ASN A 181 19.94 5.13 -0.82
CA ASN A 181 20.45 4.24 -1.85
C ASN A 181 19.67 4.40 -3.17
N PRO A 182 20.27 4.04 -4.34
CA PRO A 182 19.51 3.95 -5.58
C PRO A 182 18.29 3.04 -5.43
N ARG A 183 17.15 3.41 -6.06
CA ARG A 183 15.91 2.61 -5.98
C ARG A 183 15.93 1.33 -6.84
N LEU A 184 16.91 1.12 -7.68
CA LEU A 184 17.08 -0.11 -8.45
C LEU A 184 18.48 -0.65 -8.23
N ILE A 185 18.58 -1.73 -7.45
CA ILE A 185 19.85 -2.41 -7.14
C ILE A 185 19.84 -3.83 -7.69
N GLY A 186 18.73 -4.54 -7.59
CA GLY A 186 18.54 -5.90 -8.05
C GLY A 186 18.04 -6.01 -9.50
N LYS A 187 17.13 -6.95 -9.71
CA LYS A 187 16.46 -7.19 -11.01
C LYS A 187 15.23 -6.31 -11.19
N ALA A 188 14.62 -5.92 -10.09
CA ALA A 188 13.51 -5.01 -9.99
C ALA A 188 13.64 -4.22 -8.70
N VAL A 189 12.84 -3.17 -8.55
CA VAL A 189 12.72 -2.39 -7.32
C VAL A 189 12.11 -3.28 -6.22
N ASP A 190 12.60 -3.16 -5.00
CA ASP A 190 12.03 -3.84 -3.85
C ASP A 190 10.70 -3.21 -3.44
N CYS A 191 9.76 -4.00 -2.96
CA CYS A 191 8.57 -3.44 -2.34
C CYS A 191 8.90 -2.73 -1.03
N GLY A 192 8.19 -1.61 -0.79
CA GLY A 192 8.38 -0.81 0.41
C GLY A 192 9.38 0.33 0.22
N ALA A 193 9.73 0.98 1.32
CA ALA A 193 10.51 2.21 1.34
C ALA A 193 12.04 2.00 1.26
N TYR A 194 12.51 0.77 1.38
CA TYR A 194 13.93 0.41 1.42
C TYR A 194 14.31 -0.57 0.33
N GLU A 195 15.50 -0.41 -0.22
CA GLU A 195 16.16 -1.42 -1.04
C GLU A 195 17.04 -2.32 -0.16
N PHE A 196 17.02 -3.60 -0.43
CA PHE A 196 17.94 -4.55 0.22
C PHE A 196 19.33 -4.41 -0.34
N ILE A 197 20.29 -4.23 0.57
CA ILE A 197 21.72 -4.20 0.23
C ILE A 197 22.41 -5.33 0.95
N LEU A 198 23.06 -6.20 0.19
CA LEU A 198 23.94 -7.20 0.78
C LEU A 198 25.15 -6.48 1.40
N LYS A 199 25.26 -6.52 2.73
CA LYS A 199 26.46 -6.04 3.42
C LYS A 199 27.53 -7.12 3.32
N GLU A 200 28.68 -6.75 2.78
CA GLU A 200 29.90 -7.58 2.77
C GLU A 200 30.40 -7.86 4.19
#